data_57e7b3e9456bfb408593118b58999778
#
_entry.id   57e7b3e9456bfb408593118b58999778
#
_cell.length_a   1.000
_cell.length_b   1.000
_cell.length_c   1.000
_cell.angle_alpha   90.00
_cell.angle_beta   90.00
_cell.angle_gamma   90.00
#
_symmetry.space_group_name_H-M   'P 1'
#
loop_
_entity.id
_entity.type
_entity.pdbx_description
1 polymer ?
#
loop_
_entity_poly.entity_id
_entity_poly.type
_entity_poly.pdbx_seq_one_letter_code
_entity_poly.pdbx_strand_id
1 'polypeptide(L)'
;DYHYSEWIHIGDNKFADDTQPSRLGIHTQPVSVPELDDYEKHMAAYIEEYGMHSVVKLFRNFRLEEHTDKETFAYKYASLYFVPYVHWAVHDALKRGYKTLYFISRDGYYLKLMADAVIESKGLPLRTKYIYGSRKAWRVPSFIDKVDEEFFEPYGNFSGVRNFNKLLSALLIDEAAFDKFFPELGYLKTTKRYSDQLISDVSQKLKRSDAYKEHLLAVAKKQRVIVSDYLLQ
;
A
#
# COMPACT_ATOMS: atom_id res chain seq x y z
N ASP A 1 18.42 -12.06 60.54
CA ASP A 1 17.03 -11.54 60.57
C ASP A 1 16.91 -10.33 59.70
N TYR A 2 15.94 -10.31 58.80
CA TYR A 2 15.65 -9.18 57.96
C TYR A 2 14.59 -8.31 58.63
N HIS A 3 14.81 -7.00 58.69
CA HIS A 3 13.84 -6.06 59.18
C HIS A 3 12.95 -5.58 58.05
N TYR A 4 11.63 -5.54 58.23
CA TYR A 4 10.65 -5.11 57.23
C TYR A 4 10.91 -3.68 56.71
N SER A 5 11.52 -2.83 57.52
CA SER A 5 11.95 -1.46 57.13
C SER A 5 13.08 -1.40 56.07
N GLU A 6 13.74 -2.52 55.82
CA GLU A 6 14.78 -2.63 54.79
C GLU A 6 14.20 -3.11 53.44
N TRP A 7 12.91 -3.38 53.36
CA TRP A 7 12.25 -3.89 52.18
C TRP A 7 11.52 -2.77 51.45
N ILE A 8 11.51 -2.86 50.11
CA ILE A 8 10.67 -2.04 49.25
C ILE A 8 9.74 -2.97 48.50
N HIS A 9 8.43 -2.77 48.61
CA HIS A 9 7.43 -3.45 47.81
C HIS A 9 6.97 -2.53 46.67
N ILE A 10 7.03 -3.04 45.44
CA ILE A 10 6.64 -2.32 44.25
C ILE A 10 5.46 -3.03 43.61
N GLY A 11 4.35 -2.33 43.38
CA GLY A 11 3.19 -2.90 42.74
C GLY A 11 2.12 -1.87 42.36
N ASP A 12 1.09 -2.33 41.68
CA ASP A 12 0.04 -1.47 41.12
C ASP A 12 -1.30 -1.56 41.86
N ASN A 13 -1.48 -2.57 42.75
CA ASN A 13 -2.68 -2.72 43.52
C ASN A 13 -2.57 -1.96 44.82
N LYS A 14 -3.35 -0.87 44.98
CA LYS A 14 -3.33 -0.01 46.17
C LYS A 14 -3.53 -0.77 47.46
N PHE A 15 -4.38 -1.79 47.50
CA PHE A 15 -4.65 -2.56 48.73
C PHE A 15 -3.54 -3.59 48.99
N ALA A 16 -3.22 -4.42 48.03
CA ALA A 16 -2.28 -5.53 48.17
C ALA A 16 -0.82 -5.06 48.21
N ASP A 17 -0.47 -4.03 47.43
CA ASP A 17 0.93 -3.63 47.23
C ASP A 17 1.34 -2.35 47.94
N ASP A 18 0.37 -1.60 48.49
CA ASP A 18 0.67 -0.40 49.28
C ASP A 18 0.11 -0.52 50.70
N THR A 19 -1.20 -0.69 50.86
CA THR A 19 -1.83 -0.66 52.17
C THR A 19 -1.38 -1.81 53.09
N GLN A 20 -1.32 -3.03 52.59
CA GLN A 20 -0.98 -4.21 53.42
C GLN A 20 0.52 -4.23 53.75
N PRO A 21 1.46 -4.04 52.82
CA PRO A 21 2.90 -3.99 53.13
C PRO A 21 3.24 -2.83 54.09
N SER A 22 2.67 -1.64 53.88
CA SER A 22 2.90 -0.49 54.78
C SER A 22 2.50 -0.77 56.23
N ARG A 23 1.44 -1.55 56.47
CA ARG A 23 1.03 -1.97 57.86
C ARG A 23 2.07 -2.83 58.56
N LEU A 24 2.91 -3.50 57.79
CA LEU A 24 4.00 -4.33 58.30
C LEU A 24 5.33 -3.53 58.39
N GLY A 25 5.31 -2.24 58.10
CA GLY A 25 6.51 -1.38 58.10
C GLY A 25 7.39 -1.53 56.87
N ILE A 26 6.90 -2.13 55.78
CA ILE A 26 7.60 -2.25 54.53
C ILE A 26 7.42 -0.93 53.75
N HIS A 27 8.51 -0.42 53.17
CA HIS A 27 8.42 0.72 52.25
C HIS A 27 7.70 0.32 50.98
N THR A 28 6.73 1.12 50.53
CA THR A 28 5.98 0.85 49.32
C THR A 28 6.28 1.88 48.25
N GLN A 29 6.35 1.41 47.00
CA GLN A 29 6.48 2.26 45.80
C GLN A 29 5.33 1.90 44.86
N PRO A 30 4.20 2.63 44.92
CA PRO A 30 3.10 2.40 44.00
C PRO A 30 3.50 2.70 42.55
N VAL A 31 3.15 1.79 41.65
CA VAL A 31 3.35 1.95 40.20
C VAL A 31 1.98 2.21 39.59
N SER A 32 1.86 3.33 38.88
CA SER A 32 0.67 3.58 38.07
C SER A 32 0.78 2.79 36.78
N VAL A 33 -0.11 1.83 36.60
CA VAL A 33 -0.27 1.16 35.30
C VAL A 33 -1.28 1.96 34.48
N PRO A 34 -0.86 2.64 33.40
CA PRO A 34 -1.78 3.42 32.61
C PRO A 34 -2.92 2.55 32.06
N GLU A 35 -4.14 3.04 32.12
CA GLU A 35 -5.29 2.35 31.54
C GLU A 35 -5.18 2.18 30.03
N LEU A 36 -5.87 1.17 29.51
CA LEU A 36 -6.03 1.01 28.07
C LEU A 36 -6.86 2.18 27.52
N ASP A 37 -6.45 2.76 26.40
CA ASP A 37 -7.30 3.69 25.67
C ASP A 37 -8.45 2.95 24.95
N ASP A 38 -9.38 3.69 24.35
CA ASP A 38 -10.57 3.07 23.75
C ASP A 38 -10.23 2.20 22.54
N TYR A 39 -9.16 2.53 21.81
CA TYR A 39 -8.67 1.70 20.73
C TYR A 39 -8.08 0.38 21.25
N GLU A 40 -7.25 0.45 22.28
CA GLU A 40 -6.65 -0.71 22.94
C GLU A 40 -7.73 -1.61 23.57
N LYS A 41 -8.77 -1.02 24.20
CA LYS A 41 -9.94 -1.77 24.70
C LYS A 41 -10.69 -2.48 23.59
N HIS A 42 -10.86 -1.81 22.45
CA HIS A 42 -11.51 -2.41 21.28
C HIS A 42 -10.69 -3.58 20.71
N MET A 43 -9.39 -3.38 20.58
CA MET A 43 -8.47 -4.44 20.17
C MET A 43 -8.45 -5.59 21.18
N ALA A 44 -8.51 -5.29 22.48
CA ALA A 44 -8.58 -6.30 23.52
C ALA A 44 -9.84 -7.19 23.43
N ALA A 45 -10.95 -6.65 22.93
CA ALA A 45 -12.17 -7.44 22.72
C ALA A 45 -12.00 -8.56 21.66
N TYR A 46 -11.07 -8.42 20.73
CA TYR A 46 -10.73 -9.45 19.73
C TYR A 46 -9.64 -10.43 20.21
N ILE A 47 -9.05 -10.20 21.37
CA ILE A 47 -7.92 -10.99 21.87
C ILE A 47 -8.30 -12.45 22.09
N GLU A 48 -9.45 -12.70 22.70
CA GLU A 48 -9.91 -14.05 23.01
C GLU A 48 -10.15 -14.85 21.73
N GLU A 49 -10.64 -14.19 20.69
CA GLU A 49 -10.95 -14.83 19.42
C GLU A 49 -9.71 -15.06 18.55
N TYR A 50 -8.75 -14.11 18.51
CA TYR A 50 -7.63 -14.14 17.57
C TYR A 50 -6.23 -14.15 18.19
N GLY A 51 -6.13 -14.26 19.51
CA GLY A 51 -4.84 -14.33 20.21
C GLY A 51 -4.00 -13.07 20.14
N MET A 52 -4.61 -11.89 20.08
CA MET A 52 -3.92 -10.61 19.83
C MET A 52 -3.36 -9.90 21.09
N HIS A 53 -3.18 -10.60 22.21
CA HIS A 53 -2.65 -10.03 23.46
C HIS A 53 -1.32 -9.27 23.27
N SER A 54 -0.40 -9.85 22.49
CA SER A 54 0.89 -9.23 22.20
C SER A 54 0.75 -7.92 21.43
N VAL A 55 -0.24 -7.83 20.54
CA VAL A 55 -0.49 -6.63 19.73
C VAL A 55 -0.99 -5.47 20.59
N VAL A 56 -1.95 -5.73 21.48
CA VAL A 56 -2.46 -4.70 22.42
C VAL A 56 -1.35 -4.21 23.34
N LYS A 57 -0.51 -5.10 23.82
CA LYS A 57 0.66 -4.73 24.65
C LYS A 57 1.64 -3.86 23.88
N LEU A 58 1.90 -4.16 22.61
CA LEU A 58 2.77 -3.35 21.74
C LEU A 58 2.18 -1.94 21.53
N PHE A 59 0.88 -1.82 21.26
CA PHE A 59 0.22 -0.51 21.10
C PHE A 59 0.27 0.32 22.36
N ARG A 60 0.01 -0.31 23.50
CA ARG A 60 0.11 0.36 24.80
C ARG A 60 1.54 0.86 25.07
N ASN A 61 2.54 0.02 24.89
CA ASN A 61 3.94 0.41 25.08
C ASN A 61 4.32 1.58 24.17
N PHE A 62 3.95 1.52 22.90
CA PHE A 62 4.19 2.61 21.95
C PHE A 62 3.50 3.92 22.39
N ARG A 63 2.24 3.85 22.86
CA ARG A 63 1.51 5.03 23.34
C ARG A 63 2.13 5.70 24.56
N LEU A 64 2.82 4.94 25.39
CA LEU A 64 3.48 5.48 26.60
C LEU A 64 4.81 6.19 26.32
N GLU A 65 5.32 6.08 25.10
CA GLU A 65 6.46 6.83 24.62
C GLU A 65 5.99 8.14 23.96
N GLU A 66 6.89 9.11 23.82
CA GLU A 66 6.59 10.40 23.18
C GLU A 66 6.59 10.24 21.65
N HIS A 67 5.44 10.40 21.00
CA HIS A 67 5.28 10.28 19.55
C HIS A 67 4.41 11.41 19.00
N THR A 68 4.63 11.73 17.73
CA THR A 68 3.76 12.63 16.98
C THR A 68 2.42 11.95 16.64
N ASP A 69 1.38 12.73 16.36
CA ASP A 69 0.08 12.21 15.92
C ASP A 69 0.19 11.33 14.65
N LYS A 70 1.12 11.67 13.75
CA LYS A 70 1.36 10.90 12.52
C LYS A 70 1.97 9.54 12.80
N GLU A 71 2.92 9.46 13.72
CA GLU A 71 3.54 8.21 14.15
C GLU A 71 2.52 7.33 14.87
N THR A 72 1.73 7.92 15.77
CA THR A 72 0.66 7.23 16.46
C THR A 72 -0.37 6.68 15.49
N PHE A 73 -0.80 7.45 14.48
CA PHE A 73 -1.70 6.98 13.44
C PHE A 73 -1.08 5.84 12.62
N ALA A 74 0.16 5.99 12.17
CA ALA A 74 0.85 4.97 11.39
C ALA A 74 0.99 3.67 12.16
N TYR A 75 1.35 3.75 13.44
CA TYR A 75 1.52 2.59 14.30
C TYR A 75 0.19 1.86 14.56
N LYS A 76 -0.85 2.59 15.00
CA LYS A 76 -2.13 2.00 15.37
C LYS A 76 -2.93 1.44 14.19
N TYR A 77 -2.92 2.14 13.06
CA TYR A 77 -3.81 1.82 11.94
C TYR A 77 -3.08 1.23 10.74
N ALA A 78 -2.04 1.91 10.24
CA ALA A 78 -1.37 1.48 9.03
C ALA A 78 -0.58 0.18 9.24
N SER A 79 0.09 0.03 10.38
CA SER A 79 0.92 -1.14 10.67
C SER A 79 0.12 -2.45 10.73
N LEU A 80 -1.12 -2.41 11.21
CA LEU A 80 -1.99 -3.59 11.30
C LEU A 80 -2.28 -4.24 9.94
N TYR A 81 -2.30 -3.44 8.88
CA TYR A 81 -2.58 -3.94 7.53
C TYR A 81 -1.30 -4.22 6.76
N PHE A 82 -0.35 -3.29 6.80
CA PHE A 82 0.83 -3.37 5.94
C PHE A 82 1.92 -4.29 6.49
N VAL A 83 2.16 -4.31 7.78
CA VAL A 83 3.23 -5.15 8.35
C VAL A 83 2.95 -6.64 8.18
N PRO A 84 1.76 -7.18 8.51
CA PRO A 84 1.44 -8.59 8.23
C PRO A 84 1.49 -8.93 6.75
N TYR A 85 1.01 -8.05 5.87
CA TYR A 85 1.07 -8.25 4.44
C TYR A 85 2.52 -8.34 3.92
N VAL A 86 3.36 -7.40 4.31
CA VAL A 86 4.78 -7.38 3.92
C VAL A 86 5.52 -8.59 4.48
N HIS A 87 5.27 -8.92 5.74
CA HIS A 87 5.84 -10.11 6.37
C HIS A 87 5.47 -11.38 5.60
N TRP A 88 4.19 -11.53 5.25
CA TRP A 88 3.73 -12.64 4.41
C TRP A 88 4.44 -12.64 3.05
N ALA A 89 4.50 -11.51 2.35
CA ALA A 89 5.12 -11.40 1.03
C ALA A 89 6.61 -11.78 1.05
N VAL A 90 7.36 -11.34 2.09
CA VAL A 90 8.77 -11.70 2.29
C VAL A 90 8.93 -13.22 2.48
N HIS A 91 8.10 -13.82 3.34
CA HIS A 91 8.17 -15.25 3.61
C HIS A 91 7.71 -16.11 2.43
N ASP A 92 6.66 -15.68 1.69
CA ASP A 92 6.22 -16.38 0.47
C ASP A 92 7.30 -16.33 -0.61
N ALA A 93 7.96 -15.20 -0.78
CA ALA A 93 9.09 -15.07 -1.72
C ALA A 93 10.24 -16.02 -1.38
N LEU A 94 10.59 -16.11 -0.11
CA LEU A 94 11.63 -17.05 0.36
C LEU A 94 11.22 -18.52 0.13
N LYS A 95 9.97 -18.87 0.46
CA LYS A 95 9.42 -20.21 0.26
C LYS A 95 9.44 -20.62 -1.21
N ARG A 96 9.22 -19.68 -2.12
CA ARG A 96 9.30 -19.90 -3.57
C ARG A 96 10.71 -19.84 -4.15
N GLY A 97 11.71 -19.56 -3.32
CA GLY A 97 13.12 -19.51 -3.73
C GLY A 97 13.52 -18.22 -4.46
N TYR A 98 12.68 -17.17 -4.42
CA TYR A 98 13.03 -15.87 -4.99
C TYR A 98 14.18 -15.23 -4.21
N LYS A 99 15.02 -14.46 -4.91
CA LYS A 99 16.18 -13.76 -4.33
C LYS A 99 15.99 -12.26 -4.24
N THR A 100 15.01 -11.72 -4.96
CA THR A 100 14.74 -10.28 -5.01
C THR A 100 13.24 -10.04 -5.09
N LEU A 101 12.75 -9.12 -4.25
CA LEU A 101 11.40 -8.55 -4.33
C LEU A 101 11.46 -7.17 -4.99
N TYR A 102 10.60 -6.94 -5.95
CA TYR A 102 10.47 -5.65 -6.62
C TYR A 102 9.22 -4.92 -6.11
N PHE A 103 9.42 -3.70 -5.69
CA PHE A 103 8.36 -2.80 -5.21
C PHE A 103 8.12 -1.71 -6.24
N ILE A 104 6.90 -1.67 -6.76
CA ILE A 104 6.53 -0.74 -7.82
C ILE A 104 6.13 0.62 -7.23
N SER A 105 6.64 1.71 -7.83
CA SER A 105 6.22 3.06 -7.49
C SER A 105 4.70 3.23 -7.69
N ARG A 106 4.07 4.02 -6.92
CA ARG A 106 4.42 4.94 -5.84
C ARG A 106 4.27 4.24 -4.47
N ASP A 107 3.25 3.44 -4.30
CA ASP A 107 2.83 2.83 -3.03
C ASP A 107 3.85 1.80 -2.52
N GLY A 108 4.58 1.16 -3.45
CA GLY A 108 5.65 0.22 -3.13
C GLY A 108 6.82 0.81 -2.34
N TYR A 109 6.97 2.15 -2.27
CA TYR A 109 8.07 2.75 -1.51
C TYR A 109 8.01 2.41 -0.02
N TYR A 110 6.88 2.65 0.62
CA TYR A 110 6.71 2.35 2.04
C TYR A 110 6.71 0.85 2.32
N LEU A 111 6.12 0.05 1.44
CA LEU A 111 6.16 -1.41 1.55
C LEU A 111 7.59 -1.95 1.47
N LYS A 112 8.43 -1.34 0.62
CA LYS A 112 9.86 -1.68 0.54
C LYS A 112 10.60 -1.38 1.85
N LEU A 113 10.39 -0.20 2.44
CA LEU A 113 11.01 0.15 3.73
C LEU A 113 10.63 -0.85 4.84
N MET A 114 9.37 -1.26 4.88
CA MET A 114 8.91 -2.29 5.82
C MET A 114 9.54 -3.65 5.53
N ALA A 115 9.66 -4.03 4.25
CA ALA A 115 10.31 -5.28 3.85
C ALA A 115 11.79 -5.29 4.21
N ASP A 116 12.50 -4.19 3.99
CA ASP A 116 13.91 -4.05 4.37
C ASP A 116 14.07 -4.26 5.88
N ALA A 117 13.24 -3.62 6.70
CA ALA A 117 13.26 -3.79 8.15
C ALA A 117 13.00 -5.25 8.59
N VAL A 118 12.05 -5.94 7.96
CA VAL A 118 11.76 -7.36 8.24
C VAL A 118 12.94 -8.24 7.83
N ILE A 119 13.54 -8.00 6.67
CA ILE A 119 14.67 -8.76 6.14
C ILE A 119 15.90 -8.57 7.04
N GLU A 120 16.22 -7.33 7.40
CA GLU A 120 17.34 -6.98 8.24
C GLU A 120 17.19 -7.56 9.65
N SER A 121 16.04 -7.35 10.30
CA SER A 121 15.79 -7.83 11.67
C SER A 121 15.89 -9.33 11.83
N LYS A 122 15.68 -10.10 10.76
CA LYS A 122 15.71 -11.58 10.75
C LYS A 122 16.90 -12.15 9.99
N GLY A 123 17.80 -11.33 9.44
CA GLY A 123 18.95 -11.79 8.65
C GLY A 123 18.55 -12.63 7.43
N LEU A 124 17.44 -12.28 6.72
CA LEU A 124 16.90 -13.11 5.65
C LEU A 124 17.71 -12.96 4.35
N PRO A 125 17.93 -14.03 3.57
CA PRO A 125 18.69 -14.01 2.33
C PRO A 125 17.83 -13.51 1.14
N LEU A 126 17.20 -12.35 1.28
CA LEU A 126 16.34 -11.73 0.28
C LEU A 126 16.75 -10.27 0.09
N ARG A 127 16.69 -9.78 -1.13
CA ARG A 127 16.97 -8.38 -1.47
C ARG A 127 15.69 -7.70 -1.95
N THR A 128 15.63 -6.39 -1.79
CA THR A 128 14.55 -5.57 -2.31
C THR A 128 15.07 -4.59 -3.35
N LYS A 129 14.27 -4.32 -4.39
CA LYS A 129 14.51 -3.24 -5.35
C LYS A 129 13.23 -2.42 -5.51
N TYR A 130 13.41 -1.10 -5.59
CA TYR A 130 12.32 -0.20 -5.95
C TYR A 130 12.38 0.09 -7.44
N ILE A 131 11.26 -0.09 -8.14
CA ILE A 131 11.19 0.15 -9.57
C ILE A 131 10.12 1.18 -9.92
N TYR A 132 10.46 2.05 -10.85
CA TYR A 132 9.52 3.00 -11.39
C TYR A 132 8.63 2.32 -12.42
N GLY A 133 7.33 2.36 -12.18
CA GLY A 133 6.36 1.77 -13.07
C GLY A 133 4.95 2.27 -12.76
N SER A 134 4.08 2.16 -13.73
CA SER A 134 2.66 2.44 -13.56
C SER A 134 1.85 1.64 -14.57
N ARG A 135 0.56 1.48 -14.31
CA ARG A 135 -0.37 0.91 -15.30
C ARG A 135 -0.28 1.61 -16.66
N LYS A 136 -0.14 2.93 -16.66
CA LYS A 136 -0.02 3.72 -17.89
C LYS A 136 1.29 3.42 -18.65
N ALA A 137 2.41 3.27 -17.93
CA ALA A 137 3.71 3.03 -18.55
C ALA A 137 3.88 1.60 -19.05
N TRP A 138 3.22 0.61 -18.41
CA TRP A 138 3.46 -0.80 -18.70
C TRP A 138 2.33 -1.49 -19.47
N ARG A 139 1.12 -0.93 -19.46
CA ARG A 139 -0.04 -1.56 -20.12
C ARG A 139 0.18 -1.71 -21.63
N VAL A 140 0.53 -0.64 -22.33
CA VAL A 140 0.73 -0.70 -23.78
C VAL A 140 1.92 -1.58 -24.15
N PRO A 141 3.11 -1.48 -23.54
CA PRO A 141 4.20 -2.41 -23.77
C PRO A 141 3.88 -3.89 -23.56
N SER A 142 2.88 -4.22 -22.75
CA SER A 142 2.47 -5.61 -22.51
C SER A 142 1.69 -6.25 -23.67
N PHE A 143 1.18 -5.48 -24.62
CA PHE A 143 0.46 -6.01 -25.77
C PHE A 143 1.43 -6.72 -26.72
N ILE A 144 1.23 -8.02 -26.95
CA ILE A 144 2.09 -8.83 -27.84
C ILE A 144 1.39 -9.04 -29.17
N ASP A 145 0.40 -9.90 -29.22
CA ASP A 145 -0.31 -10.30 -30.46
C ASP A 145 -1.67 -9.62 -30.60
N LYS A 146 -2.22 -9.12 -29.50
CA LYS A 146 -3.50 -8.41 -29.45
C LYS A 146 -3.49 -7.29 -28.42
N VAL A 147 -4.34 -6.29 -28.64
CA VAL A 147 -4.61 -5.24 -27.65
C VAL A 147 -5.54 -5.82 -26.60
N ASP A 148 -5.19 -5.61 -25.33
CA ASP A 148 -6.04 -5.95 -24.20
C ASP A 148 -7.34 -5.16 -24.26
N GLU A 149 -8.47 -5.82 -24.19
CA GLU A 149 -9.79 -5.20 -24.25
C GLU A 149 -10.05 -4.23 -23.09
N GLU A 150 -9.46 -4.51 -21.92
CA GLU A 150 -9.53 -3.60 -20.77
C GLU A 150 -8.90 -2.23 -21.05
N PHE A 151 -8.04 -2.10 -22.07
CA PHE A 151 -7.52 -0.81 -22.49
C PHE A 151 -8.63 0.16 -22.84
N PHE A 152 -9.72 -0.34 -23.43
CA PHE A 152 -10.86 0.44 -23.88
C PHE A 152 -11.92 0.66 -22.79
N GLU A 153 -11.78 0.04 -21.63
CA GLU A 153 -12.77 0.21 -20.57
C GLU A 153 -12.71 1.62 -19.94
N PRO A 154 -13.87 2.24 -19.62
CA PRO A 154 -13.94 3.60 -19.09
C PRO A 154 -13.13 3.80 -17.81
N TYR A 155 -13.02 2.78 -16.97
CA TYR A 155 -12.26 2.80 -15.70
C TYR A 155 -10.76 2.53 -15.90
N GLY A 156 -10.35 2.11 -17.09
CA GLY A 156 -8.98 1.84 -17.47
C GLY A 156 -8.23 3.10 -17.91
N ASN A 157 -7.84 3.10 -19.18
CA ASN A 157 -7.03 4.16 -19.78
C ASN A 157 -7.80 5.48 -19.97
N PHE A 158 -9.14 5.42 -20.05
CA PHE A 158 -10.02 6.57 -20.27
C PHE A 158 -10.53 7.22 -18.99
N SER A 159 -10.15 6.72 -17.83
CA SER A 159 -10.51 7.32 -16.53
C SER A 159 -10.01 8.78 -16.46
N GLY A 160 -10.91 9.69 -16.19
CA GLY A 160 -10.59 11.13 -16.10
C GLY A 160 -10.39 11.85 -17.43
N VAL A 161 -10.67 11.22 -18.57
CA VAL A 161 -10.73 11.90 -19.88
C VAL A 161 -11.96 12.79 -19.90
N ARG A 162 -11.75 14.12 -20.03
CA ARG A 162 -12.83 15.13 -19.97
C ARG A 162 -12.80 16.12 -21.13
N ASN A 163 -11.82 16.02 -22.01
CA ASN A 163 -11.65 16.86 -23.20
C ASN A 163 -10.79 16.15 -24.26
N PHE A 164 -10.74 16.78 -25.44
CA PHE A 164 -10.06 16.21 -26.60
C PHE A 164 -8.54 15.96 -26.38
N ASN A 165 -7.84 16.91 -25.78
CA ASN A 165 -6.40 16.73 -25.51
C ASN A 165 -6.10 15.55 -24.56
N LYS A 166 -6.96 15.35 -23.54
CA LYS A 166 -6.88 14.19 -22.65
C LYS A 166 -7.18 12.88 -23.40
N LEU A 167 -8.12 12.93 -24.35
CA LEU A 167 -8.44 11.78 -25.21
C LEU A 167 -7.24 11.40 -26.08
N LEU A 168 -6.64 12.37 -26.80
CA LEU A 168 -5.43 12.11 -27.61
C LEU A 168 -4.30 11.50 -26.77
N SER A 169 -4.08 12.05 -25.57
CA SER A 169 -3.08 11.51 -24.65
C SER A 169 -3.38 10.08 -24.20
N ALA A 170 -4.66 9.74 -23.99
CA ALA A 170 -5.09 8.40 -23.63
C ALA A 170 -4.94 7.41 -24.81
N LEU A 171 -5.17 7.88 -26.02
CA LEU A 171 -5.03 7.10 -27.25
C LEU A 171 -3.55 6.99 -27.73
N LEU A 172 -2.63 7.74 -27.16
CA LEU A 172 -1.22 7.81 -27.59
C LEU A 172 -1.06 8.20 -29.06
N ILE A 173 -1.89 9.11 -29.56
CA ILE A 173 -1.86 9.62 -30.93
C ILE A 173 -1.97 11.14 -30.92
N ASP A 174 -1.60 11.75 -32.04
CA ASP A 174 -1.85 13.15 -32.33
C ASP A 174 -3.22 13.36 -33.03
N GLU A 175 -3.55 14.62 -33.29
CA GLU A 175 -4.82 14.97 -33.93
C GLU A 175 -4.92 14.45 -35.38
N ALA A 176 -3.83 14.46 -36.14
CA ALA A 176 -3.82 13.98 -37.50
C ALA A 176 -4.07 12.46 -37.58
N ALA A 177 -3.46 11.70 -36.66
CA ALA A 177 -3.74 10.28 -36.52
C ALA A 177 -5.17 10.01 -36.03
N PHE A 178 -5.71 10.85 -35.14
CA PHE A 178 -7.09 10.76 -34.71
C PHE A 178 -8.06 10.90 -35.90
N ASP A 179 -7.89 11.91 -36.74
CA ASP A 179 -8.72 12.13 -37.94
C ASP A 179 -8.63 10.95 -38.92
N LYS A 180 -7.49 10.34 -39.01
CA LYS A 180 -7.26 9.16 -39.85
C LYS A 180 -7.99 7.91 -39.33
N PHE A 181 -7.88 7.65 -38.01
CA PHE A 181 -8.46 6.44 -37.41
C PHE A 181 -9.94 6.56 -37.08
N PHE A 182 -10.41 7.78 -36.79
CA PHE A 182 -11.75 8.03 -36.23
C PHE A 182 -12.41 9.26 -36.85
N PRO A 183 -12.55 9.33 -38.20
CA PRO A 183 -13.11 10.51 -38.86
C PRO A 183 -14.53 10.82 -38.40
N GLU A 184 -15.30 9.79 -38.03
CA GLU A 184 -16.69 9.93 -37.52
C GLU A 184 -16.78 10.54 -36.11
N LEU A 185 -15.67 10.64 -35.39
CA LEU A 185 -15.58 11.21 -34.06
C LEU A 185 -15.11 12.67 -34.03
N GLY A 186 -15.00 13.32 -35.20
CA GLY A 186 -14.52 14.69 -35.32
C GLY A 186 -15.26 15.70 -34.44
N TYR A 187 -16.53 15.45 -34.10
CA TYR A 187 -17.33 16.32 -33.21
C TYR A 187 -16.75 16.44 -31.80
N LEU A 188 -15.91 15.51 -31.37
CA LEU A 188 -15.25 15.54 -30.06
C LEU A 188 -14.29 16.72 -29.92
N LYS A 189 -13.72 17.21 -31.03
CA LYS A 189 -12.80 18.37 -31.02
C LYS A 189 -13.47 19.65 -30.49
N THR A 190 -14.75 19.83 -30.78
CA THR A 190 -15.54 21.01 -30.38
C THR A 190 -16.34 20.80 -29.10
N THR A 191 -16.41 19.58 -28.60
CA THR A 191 -17.14 19.25 -27.37
C THR A 191 -16.38 19.76 -26.14
N LYS A 192 -16.91 20.76 -25.45
CA LYS A 192 -16.24 21.44 -24.33
C LYS A 192 -15.90 20.53 -23.15
N ARG A 193 -16.79 19.59 -22.83
CA ARG A 193 -16.60 18.66 -21.69
C ARG A 193 -17.24 17.30 -22.00
N TYR A 194 -16.51 16.25 -21.71
CA TYR A 194 -16.96 14.88 -21.90
C TYR A 194 -17.64 14.36 -20.63
N SER A 195 -18.85 13.84 -20.78
CA SER A 195 -19.55 13.06 -19.75
C SER A 195 -19.01 11.63 -19.70
N ASP A 196 -19.27 10.94 -18.60
CA ASP A 196 -18.89 9.52 -18.49
C ASP A 196 -19.63 8.66 -19.53
N GLN A 197 -20.89 8.96 -19.84
CA GLN A 197 -21.64 8.29 -20.90
C GLN A 197 -20.99 8.50 -22.27
N LEU A 198 -20.63 9.73 -22.61
CA LEU A 198 -19.94 10.01 -23.88
C LEU A 198 -18.64 9.23 -24.00
N ILE A 199 -17.85 9.17 -22.92
CA ILE A 199 -16.59 8.40 -22.92
C ILE A 199 -16.86 6.91 -23.07
N SER A 200 -17.90 6.37 -22.44
CA SER A 200 -18.31 4.97 -22.62
C SER A 200 -18.66 4.68 -24.08
N ASP A 201 -19.48 5.51 -24.70
CA ASP A 201 -19.90 5.34 -26.09
C ASP A 201 -18.72 5.46 -27.07
N VAL A 202 -17.83 6.43 -26.83
CA VAL A 202 -16.60 6.63 -27.60
C VAL A 202 -15.68 5.41 -27.45
N SER A 203 -15.46 4.91 -26.26
CA SER A 203 -14.57 3.77 -26.03
C SER A 203 -15.00 2.51 -26.80
N GLN A 204 -16.30 2.29 -26.89
CA GLN A 204 -16.86 1.19 -27.70
C GLN A 204 -16.60 1.34 -29.21
N LYS A 205 -16.63 2.57 -29.72
CA LYS A 205 -16.28 2.85 -31.12
C LYS A 205 -14.78 2.67 -31.36
N LEU A 206 -13.94 3.18 -30.46
CA LEU A 206 -12.49 3.02 -30.54
C LEU A 206 -12.07 1.54 -30.56
N LYS A 207 -12.72 0.71 -29.74
CA LYS A 207 -12.49 -0.75 -29.67
C LYS A 207 -12.74 -1.46 -30.99
N ARG A 208 -13.58 -0.93 -31.86
CA ARG A 208 -13.94 -1.54 -33.16
C ARG A 208 -12.94 -1.24 -34.29
N SER A 209 -12.02 -0.27 -34.12
CA SER A 209 -11.06 0.11 -35.15
C SER A 209 -9.85 -0.83 -35.16
N ASP A 210 -9.81 -1.72 -36.15
CA ASP A 210 -8.68 -2.64 -36.30
C ASP A 210 -7.41 -1.89 -36.71
N ALA A 211 -7.53 -0.86 -37.55
CA ALA A 211 -6.38 -0.01 -37.92
C ALA A 211 -5.73 0.69 -36.71
N TYR A 212 -6.55 1.11 -35.73
CA TYR A 212 -6.03 1.69 -34.50
C TYR A 212 -5.39 0.62 -33.59
N LYS A 213 -5.97 -0.57 -33.52
CA LYS A 213 -5.35 -1.69 -32.76
C LYS A 213 -3.99 -2.08 -33.33
N GLU A 214 -3.86 -2.16 -34.65
CA GLU A 214 -2.57 -2.41 -35.32
C GLU A 214 -1.54 -1.30 -35.00
N HIS A 215 -1.97 -0.04 -35.01
CA HIS A 215 -1.14 1.07 -34.58
C HIS A 215 -0.67 0.91 -33.13
N LEU A 216 -1.58 0.55 -32.20
CA LEU A 216 -1.24 0.31 -30.78
C LEU A 216 -0.23 -0.82 -30.63
N LEU A 217 -0.35 -1.91 -31.39
CA LEU A 217 0.62 -3.01 -31.36
C LEU A 217 2.00 -2.56 -31.85
N ALA A 218 2.05 -1.71 -32.88
CA ALA A 218 3.31 -1.13 -33.34
C ALA A 218 3.95 -0.20 -32.29
N VAL A 219 3.14 0.61 -31.60
CA VAL A 219 3.58 1.44 -30.44
C VAL A 219 4.06 0.54 -29.31
N ALA A 220 3.30 -0.51 -28.97
CA ALA A 220 3.65 -1.46 -27.94
C ALA A 220 5.00 -2.12 -28.17
N LYS A 221 5.27 -2.55 -29.40
CA LYS A 221 6.56 -3.15 -29.79
C LYS A 221 7.74 -2.20 -29.55
N LYS A 222 7.59 -0.92 -29.91
CA LYS A 222 8.63 0.11 -29.68
C LYS A 222 8.84 0.38 -28.19
N GLN A 223 7.76 0.57 -27.44
CA GLN A 223 7.84 0.88 -26.01
C GLN A 223 8.34 -0.32 -25.18
N ARG A 224 8.09 -1.54 -25.62
CA ARG A 224 8.56 -2.75 -24.94
C ARG A 224 10.07 -2.84 -24.89
N VAL A 225 10.78 -2.43 -25.92
CA VAL A 225 12.25 -2.38 -25.90
C VAL A 225 12.73 -1.49 -24.76
N ILE A 226 12.18 -0.28 -24.64
CA ILE A 226 12.55 0.67 -23.58
C ILE A 226 12.27 0.10 -22.19
N VAL A 227 11.09 -0.53 -22.00
CA VAL A 227 10.72 -1.13 -20.70
C VAL A 227 11.59 -2.33 -20.37
N SER A 228 11.90 -3.17 -21.38
CA SER A 228 12.79 -4.33 -21.18
C SER A 228 14.20 -3.89 -20.79
N ASP A 229 14.76 -2.91 -21.47
CA ASP A 229 16.09 -2.37 -21.15
C ASP A 229 16.13 -1.80 -19.72
N TYR A 230 15.06 -1.11 -19.31
CA TYR A 230 14.95 -0.60 -17.94
C TYR A 230 14.87 -1.72 -16.89
N LEU A 231 14.13 -2.80 -17.16
CA LEU A 231 13.96 -3.90 -16.19
C LEU A 231 15.18 -4.82 -16.12
N LEU A 232 16.07 -4.81 -17.10
CA LEU A 232 17.30 -5.60 -17.12
C LEU A 232 18.49 -4.92 -16.42
N GLN A 233 18.36 -3.64 -16.05
CA GLN A 233 19.33 -2.90 -15.22
C GLN A 233 19.17 -3.21 -13.73
#